data_cd3b0f65284129a09e44b53dac755a5d
#
_entry.id   cd3b0f65284129a09e44b53dac755a5d
#
_cell.length_a   1.000
_cell.length_b   1.000
_cell.length_c   1.000
_cell.angle_alpha   90.00
_cell.angle_beta   90.00
_cell.angle_gamma   90.00
#
_symmetry.space_group_name_H-M   'P 1'
#
loop_
_entity.id
_entity.type
_entity.pdbx_description
1 polymer ?
#
loop_
_entity_poly.entity_id
_entity_poly.type
_entity_poly.pdbx_seq_one_letter_code
_entity_poly.pdbx_strand_id
1 'polypeptide(L)'
;EMNIMAKFQVTASELKTAIADLQEKNRTFKTKVSELEQAQQSLKAQWQGDANTAFNAAFEQDKAKWTSFSNLIDQYIQALNTIMQTYEKAEATNTSTATTRSY
;
A
#
# COMPACT_ATOMS: atom_id res chain seq x y z
N GLU A 1 -5.33 -2.38 28.50
CA GLU A 1 -6.34 -3.20 27.88
C GLU A 1 -5.71 -4.47 27.31
N MET A 2 -5.85 -5.53 28.05
CA MET A 2 -5.17 -6.80 27.71
C MET A 2 -5.63 -7.35 26.37
N ASN A 3 -6.93 -7.25 26.08
CA ASN A 3 -7.45 -7.74 24.81
C ASN A 3 -6.85 -7.01 23.63
N ILE A 4 -6.60 -5.73 23.78
CA ILE A 4 -5.96 -4.94 22.74
C ILE A 4 -4.54 -5.45 22.48
N MET A 5 -3.80 -5.72 23.55
CA MET A 5 -2.45 -6.25 23.42
C MET A 5 -2.44 -7.61 22.73
N ALA A 6 -3.37 -8.49 23.10
CA ALA A 6 -3.47 -9.80 22.48
C ALA A 6 -3.80 -9.69 20.99
N LYS A 7 -4.67 -8.74 20.63
CA LYS A 7 -5.06 -8.55 19.24
C LYS A 7 -3.92 -8.03 18.37
N PHE A 8 -2.96 -7.35 18.97
CA PHE A 8 -1.85 -6.78 18.23
C PHE A 8 -0.61 -7.64 18.26
N GLN A 9 -0.74 -8.84 18.81
CA GLN A 9 0.37 -9.78 18.78
C GLN A 9 0.43 -10.44 17.40
N VAL A 10 1.18 -9.83 16.51
CA VAL A 10 1.43 -10.40 15.20
C VAL A 10 2.90 -10.78 15.12
N THR A 11 3.20 -11.77 14.30
CA THR A 11 4.58 -12.15 14.07
C THR A 11 5.17 -11.29 12.95
N ALA A 12 6.51 -11.25 12.90
CA ALA A 12 7.18 -10.59 11.78
C ALA A 12 6.78 -11.24 10.46
N SER A 13 6.57 -12.56 10.45
CA SER A 13 6.15 -13.28 9.27
C SER A 13 4.76 -12.83 8.80
N GLU A 14 3.83 -12.64 9.73
CA GLU A 14 2.49 -12.16 9.40
C GLU A 14 2.52 -10.74 8.86
N LEU A 15 3.35 -9.88 9.46
CA LEU A 15 3.54 -8.52 8.95
C LEU A 15 4.12 -8.53 7.54
N LYS A 16 5.11 -9.38 7.30
CA LYS A 16 5.74 -9.51 5.99
C LYS A 16 4.70 -9.89 4.93
N THR A 17 3.83 -10.83 5.25
CA THR A 17 2.76 -11.26 4.35
C THR A 17 1.79 -10.11 4.06
N ALA A 18 1.40 -9.37 5.10
CA ALA A 18 0.50 -8.24 4.94
C ALA A 18 1.12 -7.13 4.08
N ILE A 19 2.42 -6.87 4.27
CA ILE A 19 3.13 -5.88 3.47
C ILE A 19 3.17 -6.31 2.00
N ALA A 20 3.45 -7.58 1.73
CA ALA A 20 3.47 -8.10 0.37
C ALA A 20 2.10 -7.97 -0.29
N ASP A 21 1.03 -8.22 0.46
CA ASP A 21 -0.32 -8.06 -0.05
C ASP A 21 -0.63 -6.61 -0.37
N LEU A 22 -0.23 -5.67 0.49
CA LEU A 22 -0.42 -4.25 0.23
C LEU A 22 0.36 -3.81 -1.01
N GLN A 23 1.58 -4.29 -1.17
CA GLN A 23 2.39 -3.98 -2.35
C GLN A 23 1.70 -4.47 -3.61
N GLU A 24 1.17 -5.68 -3.58
CA GLU A 24 0.49 -6.26 -4.73
C GLU A 24 -0.77 -5.46 -5.07
N LYS A 25 -1.56 -5.12 -4.07
CA LYS A 25 -2.78 -4.35 -4.28
C LYS A 25 -2.48 -2.95 -4.79
N ASN A 26 -1.43 -2.32 -4.30
CA ASN A 26 -1.04 -1.00 -4.79
C ASN A 26 -0.54 -1.08 -6.23
N ARG A 27 0.17 -2.14 -6.58
CA ARG A 27 0.60 -2.36 -7.97
C ARG A 27 -0.61 -2.52 -8.89
N THR A 28 -1.59 -3.31 -8.47
CA THR A 28 -2.83 -3.50 -9.22
C THR A 28 -3.56 -2.17 -9.38
N PHE A 29 -3.62 -1.37 -8.32
CA PHE A 29 -4.25 -0.06 -8.38
C PHE A 29 -3.57 0.84 -9.41
N LYS A 30 -2.24 0.90 -9.40
CA LYS A 30 -1.48 1.69 -10.37
C LYS A 30 -1.74 1.23 -11.80
N THR A 31 -1.81 -0.08 -12.00
CA THR A 31 -2.11 -0.66 -13.31
C THR A 31 -3.51 -0.25 -13.78
N LYS A 32 -4.49 -0.29 -12.89
CA LYS A 32 -5.86 0.09 -13.23
C LYS A 32 -5.96 1.57 -13.54
N VAL A 33 -5.23 2.42 -12.83
CA VAL A 33 -5.18 3.85 -13.15
C VAL A 33 -4.59 4.06 -14.53
N SER A 34 -3.52 3.33 -14.87
CA SER A 34 -2.91 3.42 -16.19
C SER A 34 -3.87 2.98 -17.28
N GLU A 35 -4.62 1.90 -17.05
CA GLU A 35 -5.62 1.42 -18.01
C GLU A 35 -6.74 2.44 -18.20
N LEU A 36 -7.18 3.08 -17.11
CA LEU A 36 -8.19 4.14 -17.19
C LEU A 36 -7.67 5.33 -17.98
N GLU A 37 -6.41 5.67 -17.78
CA GLU A 37 -5.79 6.76 -18.53
C GLU A 37 -5.75 6.46 -20.02
N GLN A 38 -5.40 5.24 -20.39
CA GLN A 38 -5.39 4.83 -21.80
C GLN A 38 -6.79 4.90 -22.38
N ALA A 39 -7.79 4.45 -21.64
CA ALA A 39 -9.19 4.52 -22.09
C ALA A 39 -9.62 5.97 -22.26
N GLN A 40 -9.23 6.86 -21.36
CA GLN A 40 -9.53 8.28 -21.43
C GLN A 40 -8.88 8.91 -22.66
N GLN A 41 -7.63 8.55 -22.97
CA GLN A 41 -6.94 9.06 -24.15
C GLN A 41 -7.64 8.61 -25.43
N SER A 42 -8.06 7.34 -25.47
CA SER A 42 -8.79 6.83 -26.65
C SER A 42 -10.11 7.57 -26.84
N LEU A 43 -10.84 7.81 -25.76
CA LEU A 43 -12.11 8.53 -25.83
C LEU A 43 -11.88 9.97 -26.24
N LYS A 44 -10.85 10.61 -25.71
CA LYS A 44 -10.49 11.99 -26.04
C LYS A 44 -10.23 12.15 -27.52
N ALA A 45 -9.62 11.16 -28.16
CA ALA A 45 -9.31 11.23 -29.58
C ALA A 45 -10.56 11.15 -30.46
N GLN A 46 -11.64 10.54 -29.95
CA GLN A 46 -12.85 10.28 -30.73
C GLN A 46 -14.00 11.23 -30.40
N TRP A 47 -13.93 11.94 -29.29
CA TRP A 47 -15.04 12.73 -28.75
C TRP A 47 -14.66 14.21 -28.74
N GLN A 48 -15.43 15.04 -29.45
CA GLN A 48 -15.17 16.46 -29.55
C GLN A 48 -16.30 17.26 -28.90
N GLY A 49 -15.94 18.46 -28.44
CA GLY A 49 -16.91 19.39 -27.88
C GLY A 49 -16.66 19.72 -26.41
N ASP A 50 -17.49 20.60 -25.89
CA ASP A 50 -17.33 21.14 -24.53
C ASP A 50 -17.47 20.06 -23.48
N ALA A 51 -18.35 19.07 -23.70
CA ALA A 51 -18.53 17.96 -22.77
C ALA A 51 -17.26 17.15 -22.64
N ASN A 52 -16.53 16.94 -23.75
CA ASN A 52 -15.25 16.24 -23.73
C ASN A 52 -14.22 17.03 -22.92
N THR A 53 -14.17 18.33 -23.12
CA THR A 53 -13.24 19.19 -22.36
C THR A 53 -13.53 19.11 -20.87
N ALA A 54 -14.81 19.18 -20.48
CA ALA A 54 -15.21 19.11 -19.08
C ALA A 54 -14.86 17.74 -18.49
N PHE A 55 -15.12 16.65 -19.24
CA PHE A 55 -14.79 15.29 -18.78
C PHE A 55 -13.30 15.15 -18.55
N ASN A 56 -12.48 15.61 -19.50
CA ASN A 56 -11.04 15.46 -19.39
C ASN A 56 -10.47 16.27 -18.23
N ALA A 57 -11.02 17.44 -17.96
CA ALA A 57 -10.60 18.25 -16.82
C ALA A 57 -10.91 17.53 -15.51
N ALA A 58 -12.10 16.96 -15.39
CA ALA A 58 -12.49 16.20 -14.20
C ALA A 58 -11.62 14.96 -14.03
N PHE A 59 -11.34 14.25 -15.13
CA PHE A 59 -10.51 13.07 -15.11
C PHE A 59 -9.10 13.40 -14.59
N GLU A 60 -8.50 14.49 -15.09
CA GLU A 60 -7.15 14.85 -14.67
C GLU A 60 -7.09 15.20 -13.20
N GLN A 61 -8.13 15.85 -12.67
CA GLN A 61 -8.21 16.14 -11.25
C GLN A 61 -8.28 14.85 -10.43
N ASP A 62 -9.11 13.91 -10.87
CA ASP A 62 -9.27 12.64 -10.17
C ASP A 62 -8.00 11.81 -10.26
N LYS A 63 -7.36 11.79 -11.42
CA LYS A 63 -6.10 11.08 -11.61
C LYS A 63 -5.03 11.56 -10.65
N ALA A 64 -4.94 12.87 -10.43
CA ALA A 64 -4.00 13.42 -9.46
C ALA A 64 -4.27 12.89 -8.06
N LYS A 65 -5.55 12.74 -7.69
CA LYS A 65 -5.93 12.16 -6.40
C LYS A 65 -5.55 10.69 -6.31
N TRP A 66 -5.76 9.94 -7.37
CA TRP A 66 -5.39 8.52 -7.41
C TRP A 66 -3.89 8.34 -7.26
N THR A 67 -3.10 9.18 -7.93
CA THR A 67 -1.65 9.15 -7.80
C THR A 67 -1.21 9.47 -6.37
N SER A 68 -1.82 10.50 -5.78
CA SER A 68 -1.53 10.85 -4.39
C SER A 68 -1.89 9.72 -3.44
N PHE A 69 -3.00 9.05 -3.66
CA PHE A 69 -3.43 7.91 -2.84
C PHE A 69 -2.44 6.77 -2.94
N SER A 70 -2.01 6.44 -4.15
CA SER A 70 -1.03 5.38 -4.36
C SER A 70 0.30 5.70 -3.67
N ASN A 71 0.73 6.96 -3.73
CA ASN A 71 1.95 7.39 -3.06
C ASN A 71 1.81 7.28 -1.55
N LEU A 72 0.62 7.56 -1.02
CA LEU A 72 0.35 7.41 0.40
C LEU A 72 0.44 5.95 0.83
N ILE A 73 -0.07 5.04 0.01
CA ILE A 73 0.06 3.61 0.27
C ILE A 73 1.54 3.20 0.28
N ASP A 74 2.35 3.73 -0.64
CA ASP A 74 3.79 3.46 -0.64
C ASP A 74 4.43 3.91 0.67
N GLN A 75 4.01 5.06 1.21
CA GLN A 75 4.51 5.54 2.49
C GLN A 75 4.11 4.62 3.64
N TYR A 76 2.87 4.12 3.62
CA TYR A 76 2.41 3.16 4.62
C TYR A 76 3.24 1.87 4.55
N ILE A 77 3.54 1.41 3.35
CA ILE A 77 4.35 0.21 3.16
C ILE A 77 5.74 0.41 3.75
N GLN A 78 6.35 1.57 3.52
CA GLN A 78 7.65 1.87 4.09
C GLN A 78 7.61 1.89 5.61
N ALA A 79 6.57 2.49 6.19
CA ALA A 79 6.42 2.52 7.64
C ALA A 79 6.24 1.11 8.20
N LEU A 80 5.45 0.28 7.53
CA LEU A 80 5.24 -1.10 7.94
C LEU A 80 6.51 -1.92 7.84
N ASN A 81 7.33 -1.68 6.81
CA ASN A 81 8.62 -2.35 6.68
C ASN A 81 9.53 -2.01 7.86
N THR A 82 9.54 -0.76 8.29
CA THR A 82 10.32 -0.36 9.45
C THR A 82 9.83 -1.06 10.71
N ILE A 83 8.52 -1.12 10.89
CA ILE A 83 7.92 -1.81 12.04
C ILE A 83 8.26 -3.30 11.99
N MET A 84 8.16 -3.91 10.82
CA MET A 84 8.46 -5.33 10.64
C MET A 84 9.91 -5.65 11.01
N GLN A 85 10.84 -4.79 10.59
CA GLN A 85 12.24 -4.95 10.94
C GLN A 85 12.47 -4.88 12.45
N THR A 86 11.74 -3.99 13.13
CA THR A 86 11.78 -3.90 14.58
C THR A 86 11.26 -5.18 15.22
N TYR A 87 10.19 -5.73 14.68
CA TYR A 87 9.63 -7.01 15.16
C TYR A 87 10.62 -8.15 14.97
N GLU A 88 11.27 -8.20 13.81
CA GLU A 88 12.26 -9.24 13.54
C GLU A 88 13.42 -9.16 14.55
N LYS A 89 13.88 -7.96 14.83
CA LYS A 89 14.93 -7.76 15.83
C LYS A 89 14.48 -8.22 17.21
N ALA A 90 13.25 -7.86 17.59
CA ALA A 90 12.72 -8.24 18.89
C ALA A 90 12.58 -9.76 19.00
N GLU A 91 12.09 -10.41 17.96
CA GLU A 91 11.97 -11.88 17.94
C GLU A 91 13.33 -12.55 18.03
N ALA A 92 14.30 -12.05 17.29
CA ALA A 92 15.67 -12.60 17.35
C ALA A 92 16.27 -12.40 18.72
N THR A 93 16.08 -11.23 19.32
CA THR A 93 16.59 -10.96 20.67
C THR A 93 15.92 -11.86 21.69
N ASN A 94 14.61 -12.03 21.59
CA ASN A 94 13.87 -12.88 22.51
C ASN A 94 14.32 -14.34 22.41
N THR A 95 14.52 -14.82 21.19
CA THR A 95 15.01 -16.17 20.96
C THR A 95 16.41 -16.35 21.56
N SER A 96 17.29 -15.38 21.30
CA SER A 96 18.66 -15.42 21.84
C SER A 96 18.65 -15.40 23.36
N THR A 97 17.82 -14.55 23.96
CA THR A 97 17.70 -14.47 25.40
C THR A 97 17.19 -15.77 25.99
N ALA A 98 16.16 -16.36 25.37
CA ALA A 98 15.62 -17.63 25.84
C ALA A 98 16.66 -18.72 25.77
N THR A 99 17.44 -18.77 24.68
CA THR A 99 18.51 -19.77 24.53
C THR A 99 19.59 -19.57 25.57
N THR A 100 19.99 -18.33 25.81
CA THR A 100 21.01 -18.00 26.81
C THR A 100 20.55 -18.35 28.21
N ARG A 101 19.26 -18.22 28.48
CA ARG A 101 18.69 -18.50 29.79
C ARG A 101 18.21 -19.92 29.96
N SER A 102 18.58 -20.76 29.06
CA SER A 102 18.22 -22.17 29.17
C SER A 102 19.00 -22.79 30.35
N TYR A 103 18.32 -23.20 31.38
CA TYR A 103 18.96 -23.79 32.56
C TYR A 103 18.39 -25.14 32.88
#